data_f53fc9f4d5225d53a9427faf626bfb75
#
_entry.id   f53fc9f4d5225d53a9427faf626bfb75
#
_cell.length_a   1.000
_cell.length_b   1.000
_cell.length_c   1.000
_cell.angle_alpha   90.00
_cell.angle_beta   90.00
_cell.angle_gamma   90.00
#
_symmetry.space_group_name_H-M   'P 1'
#
loop_
_entity.id
_entity.type
_entity.pdbx_description
1 polymer ?
#
loop_
_entity_poly.entity_id
_entity_poly.type
_entity_poly.pdbx_seq_one_letter_code
_entity_poly.pdbx_strand_id
1 'polypeptide(L)'
;MVLPVKVLFVIPGEAQGSSMIFARRQAESLAREGVEVDLFHLRSRTSPWELARESARFRRRVRSFDPQVIHAHFGTVTALFAAWAAPSRPLVITFRGSDLNGAQSLRGVAGQVFSQVAALCADRIVCVSRQLRERLWWRRGSAVILPSGVDPELFCPEPRWQARQRLGWSYDERVVLFNAGHDPAVKRLDLAKEALALTQGLLTGLRMEVLDGAIPPARVPDLMNAADCLLLTSDREGSPTVIQEALACNLPVISVDVGDTVERLRGVRHSAIVPRDASAIAIELARVLRTPTRSDGRNKVGEFSAPRIAGELCRIYRELAAERSEDSAWNTSPY
;
A
#
# COMPACT_ATOMS: atom_id res chain seq x y z
N MET A 1 27.75 -18.97 -6.14
CA MET A 1 27.02 -17.88 -5.46
C MET A 1 26.25 -17.14 -6.55
N VAL A 2 24.92 -17.18 -6.53
CA VAL A 2 24.11 -16.47 -7.53
C VAL A 2 24.21 -14.97 -7.22
N LEU A 3 24.58 -14.17 -8.22
CA LEU A 3 24.63 -12.72 -8.06
C LEU A 3 23.24 -12.18 -7.71
N PRO A 4 23.14 -11.17 -6.82
CA PRO A 4 21.86 -10.57 -6.49
C PRO A 4 21.22 -9.92 -7.72
N VAL A 5 19.90 -10.11 -7.87
CA VAL A 5 19.14 -9.40 -8.91
C VAL A 5 19.08 -7.92 -8.54
N LYS A 6 19.44 -7.05 -9.49
CA LYS A 6 19.38 -5.59 -9.34
C LYS A 6 18.06 -5.03 -9.87
N VAL A 7 17.33 -4.33 -9.03
CA VAL A 7 16.02 -3.74 -9.37
C VAL A 7 16.01 -2.25 -9.09
N LEU A 8 15.64 -1.46 -10.10
CA LEU A 8 15.47 -0.01 -9.93
C LEU A 8 13.99 0.31 -9.73
N PHE A 9 13.61 0.74 -8.53
CA PHE A 9 12.26 1.23 -8.25
C PHE A 9 12.08 2.64 -8.77
N VAL A 10 11.00 2.89 -9.50
CA VAL A 10 10.56 4.23 -9.91
C VAL A 10 9.33 4.59 -9.11
N ILE A 11 9.47 5.57 -8.23
CA ILE A 11 8.43 6.02 -7.31
C ILE A 11 8.14 7.51 -7.49
N PRO A 12 6.86 7.94 -7.46
CA PRO A 12 6.54 9.35 -7.59
C PRO A 12 6.86 10.12 -6.30
N GLY A 13 7.31 11.37 -6.43
CA GLY A 13 7.55 12.27 -5.31
C GLY A 13 9.01 12.45 -4.96
N GLU A 14 9.25 12.89 -3.74
CA GLU A 14 10.59 13.20 -3.23
C GLU A 14 11.12 12.12 -2.28
N ALA A 15 12.45 12.12 -2.07
CA ALA A 15 13.11 11.14 -1.20
C ALA A 15 12.78 11.35 0.30
N GLN A 16 12.34 12.55 0.68
CA GLN A 16 12.07 12.93 2.07
C GLN A 16 10.57 12.81 2.43
N GLY A 17 10.27 12.58 3.72
CA GLY A 17 8.91 12.50 4.25
C GLY A 17 8.31 11.09 4.30
N SER A 18 7.06 11.01 4.73
CA SER A 18 6.28 9.75 4.86
C SER A 18 5.68 9.27 3.53
N SER A 19 5.79 10.06 2.45
CA SER A 19 5.32 9.68 1.13
C SER A 19 6.00 8.40 0.65
N MET A 20 5.20 7.47 0.12
CA MET A 20 5.69 6.18 -0.42
C MET A 20 6.46 5.30 0.57
N ILE A 21 6.16 5.40 1.88
CA ILE A 21 6.82 4.57 2.92
C ILE A 21 6.69 3.07 2.63
N PHE A 22 5.57 2.64 2.06
CA PHE A 22 5.35 1.25 1.66
C PHE A 22 6.35 0.77 0.60
N ALA A 23 6.77 1.63 -0.35
CA ALA A 23 7.75 1.26 -1.36
C ALA A 23 9.15 1.12 -0.75
N ARG A 24 9.49 1.96 0.22
CA ARG A 24 10.75 1.85 0.98
C ARG A 24 10.79 0.58 1.82
N ARG A 25 9.72 0.31 2.60
CA ARG A 25 9.60 -0.93 3.38
C ARG A 25 9.66 -2.17 2.49
N GLN A 26 9.06 -2.11 1.28
CA GLN A 26 9.15 -3.19 0.32
C GLN A 26 10.57 -3.39 -0.21
N ALA A 27 11.32 -2.29 -0.48
CA ALA A 27 12.72 -2.35 -0.87
C ALA A 27 13.59 -2.97 0.24
N GLU A 28 13.38 -2.59 1.50
CA GLU A 28 14.06 -3.16 2.66
C GLU A 28 13.77 -4.67 2.81
N SER A 29 12.51 -5.08 2.61
CA SER A 29 12.13 -6.48 2.67
C SER A 29 12.78 -7.30 1.53
N LEU A 30 12.84 -6.75 0.31
CA LEU A 30 13.51 -7.36 -0.83
C LEU A 30 15.03 -7.49 -0.63
N ALA A 31 15.65 -6.51 0.02
CA ALA A 31 17.08 -6.58 0.35
C ALA A 31 17.39 -7.78 1.27
N ARG A 32 16.49 -8.12 2.20
CA ARG A 32 16.62 -9.33 3.04
C ARG A 32 16.50 -10.64 2.23
N GLU A 33 15.82 -10.61 1.08
CA GLU A 33 15.69 -11.73 0.13
C GLU A 33 16.83 -11.79 -0.90
N GLY A 34 17.86 -10.95 -0.75
CA GLY A 34 19.02 -10.92 -1.62
C GLY A 34 18.79 -10.19 -2.95
N VAL A 35 17.82 -9.27 -3.03
CA VAL A 35 17.61 -8.37 -4.16
C VAL A 35 18.29 -7.04 -3.87
N GLU A 36 19.13 -6.56 -4.76
CA GLU A 36 19.73 -5.22 -4.66
C GLU A 36 18.75 -4.19 -5.23
N VAL A 37 18.16 -3.36 -4.36
CA VAL A 37 17.15 -2.38 -4.75
C VAL A 37 17.70 -0.97 -4.64
N ASP A 38 17.53 -0.20 -5.72
CA ASP A 38 17.78 1.25 -5.72
C ASP A 38 16.50 2.03 -6.01
N LEU A 39 16.37 3.24 -5.44
CA LEU A 39 15.17 4.05 -5.51
C LEU A 39 15.39 5.29 -6.38
N PHE A 40 14.63 5.40 -7.46
CA PHE A 40 14.54 6.60 -8.27
C PHE A 40 13.24 7.36 -7.98
N HIS A 41 13.36 8.55 -7.41
CA HIS A 41 12.24 9.43 -7.14
C HIS A 41 11.97 10.32 -8.35
N LEU A 42 10.81 10.13 -9.00
CA LEU A 42 10.32 10.96 -10.09
C LEU A 42 9.64 12.20 -9.51
N ARG A 43 10.36 13.33 -9.48
CA ARG A 43 9.97 14.55 -8.80
C ARG A 43 8.83 15.29 -9.50
N SER A 44 8.82 15.30 -10.83
CA SER A 44 7.78 15.92 -11.63
C SER A 44 7.07 14.91 -12.52
N ARG A 45 5.75 15.08 -12.68
CA ARG A 45 4.90 14.24 -13.52
C ARG A 45 4.03 15.05 -14.49
N THR A 46 4.16 16.38 -14.48
CA THR A 46 3.27 17.29 -15.23
C THR A 46 4.02 18.21 -16.20
N SER A 47 5.26 18.56 -15.91
CA SER A 47 6.06 19.45 -16.76
C SER A 47 6.88 18.65 -17.78
N PRO A 48 6.69 18.83 -19.11
CA PRO A 48 7.47 18.15 -20.14
C PRO A 48 8.98 18.41 -20.03
N TRP A 49 9.37 19.64 -19.71
CA TRP A 49 10.78 20.02 -19.54
C TRP A 49 11.43 19.33 -18.35
N GLU A 50 10.72 19.26 -17.25
CA GLU A 50 11.21 18.53 -16.07
C GLU A 50 11.28 17.02 -16.35
N LEU A 51 10.30 16.45 -17.05
CA LEU A 51 10.34 15.05 -17.48
C LEU A 51 11.54 14.75 -18.39
N ALA A 52 11.91 15.68 -19.28
CA ALA A 52 13.12 15.55 -20.08
C ALA A 52 14.40 15.55 -19.22
N ARG A 53 14.50 16.44 -18.22
CA ARG A 53 15.61 16.46 -17.25
C ARG A 53 15.64 15.19 -16.38
N GLU A 54 14.48 14.78 -15.89
CA GLU A 54 14.33 13.53 -15.11
C GLU A 54 14.74 12.30 -15.94
N SER A 55 14.42 12.28 -17.25
CA SER A 55 14.84 11.22 -18.18
C SER A 55 16.36 11.12 -18.30
N ALA A 56 17.05 12.25 -18.42
CA ALA A 56 18.51 12.26 -18.46
C ALA A 56 19.12 11.76 -17.13
N ARG A 57 18.52 12.16 -15.99
CA ARG A 57 18.91 11.70 -14.64
C ARG A 57 18.65 10.19 -14.49
N PHE A 58 17.49 9.72 -14.94
CA PHE A 58 17.10 8.32 -14.88
C PHE A 58 18.01 7.43 -15.72
N ARG A 59 18.27 7.81 -16.99
CA ARG A 59 19.17 7.06 -17.89
C ARG A 59 20.59 6.98 -17.32
N ARG A 60 21.08 8.05 -16.68
CA ARG A 60 22.38 7.99 -15.97
C ARG A 60 22.33 6.98 -14.83
N ARG A 61 21.24 6.97 -14.04
CA ARG A 61 21.07 6.00 -12.94
C ARG A 61 20.98 4.57 -13.47
N VAL A 62 20.23 4.33 -14.53
CA VAL A 62 20.15 3.01 -15.19
C VAL A 62 21.53 2.54 -15.65
N ARG A 63 22.35 3.43 -16.23
CA ARG A 63 23.72 3.04 -16.66
C ARG A 63 24.64 2.75 -15.48
N SER A 64 24.59 3.55 -14.41
CA SER A 64 25.51 3.39 -13.28
C SER A 64 25.15 2.23 -12.36
N PHE A 65 23.87 1.98 -12.16
CA PHE A 65 23.36 0.90 -11.32
C PHE A 65 23.24 -0.43 -12.08
N ASP A 66 23.00 -0.36 -13.39
CA ASP A 66 22.78 -1.47 -14.30
C ASP A 66 21.70 -2.45 -13.81
N PRO A 67 20.44 -1.99 -13.60
CA PRO A 67 19.37 -2.83 -13.12
C PRO A 67 18.97 -3.88 -14.17
N GLN A 68 18.70 -5.10 -13.73
CA GLN A 68 18.12 -6.15 -14.58
C GLN A 68 16.62 -5.93 -14.81
N VAL A 69 15.94 -5.31 -13.83
CA VAL A 69 14.50 -5.03 -13.90
C VAL A 69 14.22 -3.60 -13.40
N ILE A 70 13.27 -2.93 -14.05
CA ILE A 70 12.70 -1.68 -13.56
C ILE A 70 11.33 -1.98 -12.97
N HIS A 71 11.05 -1.47 -11.77
CA HIS A 71 9.75 -1.61 -11.15
C HIS A 71 9.12 -0.24 -10.88
N ALA A 72 8.08 0.10 -11.63
CA ALA A 72 7.32 1.33 -11.44
C ALA A 72 6.20 1.13 -10.42
N HIS A 73 6.20 1.95 -9.39
CA HIS A 73 5.11 2.03 -8.44
C HIS A 73 4.14 3.12 -8.86
N PHE A 74 2.91 2.76 -9.14
CA PHE A 74 1.85 3.46 -9.84
C PHE A 74 1.94 3.39 -11.37
N GLY A 75 0.80 3.17 -11.99
CA GLY A 75 0.58 3.25 -13.43
C GLY A 75 0.90 4.64 -13.98
N THR A 76 -0.10 5.41 -14.31
CA THR A 76 -0.05 6.83 -14.72
C THR A 76 1.24 7.23 -15.45
N VAL A 77 1.68 8.47 -15.29
CA VAL A 77 2.93 9.02 -15.85
C VAL A 77 4.17 8.31 -15.32
N THR A 78 4.15 7.76 -14.11
CA THR A 78 5.31 7.08 -13.51
C THR A 78 5.75 5.87 -14.31
N ALA A 79 4.80 4.99 -14.64
CA ALA A 79 5.10 3.79 -15.43
C ALA A 79 5.40 4.09 -16.91
N LEU A 80 4.65 5.03 -17.52
CA LEU A 80 4.92 5.47 -18.90
C LEU A 80 6.31 6.11 -19.02
N PHE A 81 6.72 6.90 -18.03
CA PHE A 81 8.06 7.46 -17.96
C PHE A 81 9.12 6.37 -17.91
N ALA A 82 8.95 5.37 -17.04
CA ALA A 82 9.88 4.25 -16.93
C ALA A 82 10.01 3.47 -18.25
N ALA A 83 8.88 3.15 -18.89
CA ALA A 83 8.83 2.47 -20.17
C ALA A 83 9.56 3.26 -21.28
N TRP A 84 9.31 4.56 -21.35
CA TRP A 84 9.93 5.43 -22.37
C TRP A 84 11.41 5.68 -22.12
N ALA A 85 11.80 5.90 -20.85
CA ALA A 85 13.16 6.31 -20.53
C ALA A 85 14.18 5.15 -20.53
N ALA A 86 13.72 3.89 -20.38
CA ALA A 86 14.56 2.70 -20.44
C ALA A 86 13.85 1.51 -21.13
N PRO A 87 13.56 1.62 -22.45
CA PRO A 87 12.76 0.62 -23.17
C PRO A 87 13.45 -0.74 -23.31
N SER A 88 14.75 -0.82 -23.09
CA SER A 88 15.53 -2.06 -23.17
C SER A 88 15.56 -2.86 -21.87
N ARG A 89 14.87 -2.41 -20.83
CA ARG A 89 14.83 -3.09 -19.52
C ARG A 89 13.44 -3.64 -19.25
N PRO A 90 13.32 -4.89 -18.78
CA PRO A 90 12.04 -5.43 -18.33
C PRO A 90 11.36 -4.51 -17.31
N LEU A 91 10.05 -4.28 -17.49
CA LEU A 91 9.26 -3.37 -16.70
C LEU A 91 8.19 -4.13 -15.90
N VAL A 92 8.27 -4.04 -14.59
CA VAL A 92 7.17 -4.42 -13.67
C VAL A 92 6.39 -3.17 -13.30
N ILE A 93 5.06 -3.24 -13.30
CA ILE A 93 4.21 -2.15 -12.82
C ILE A 93 3.35 -2.65 -11.67
N THR A 94 3.40 -1.98 -10.52
CA THR A 94 2.45 -2.19 -9.44
C THR A 94 1.39 -1.11 -9.41
N PHE A 95 0.13 -1.49 -9.67
CA PHE A 95 -1.05 -0.64 -9.49
C PHE A 95 -1.49 -0.67 -8.03
N ARG A 96 -1.67 0.55 -7.44
CA ARG A 96 -1.85 0.69 -6.00
C ARG A 96 -3.20 1.24 -5.55
N GLY A 97 -3.99 1.79 -6.45
CA GLY A 97 -5.34 2.27 -6.14
C GLY A 97 -5.72 3.52 -6.91
N SER A 98 -5.21 4.68 -6.57
CA SER A 98 -5.57 5.95 -7.21
C SER A 98 -5.27 6.00 -8.70
N ASP A 99 -4.40 5.15 -9.19
CA ASP A 99 -4.02 4.99 -10.58
C ASP A 99 -5.09 4.28 -11.45
N LEU A 100 -5.89 3.38 -10.86
CA LEU A 100 -6.98 2.69 -11.54
C LEU A 100 -8.37 3.07 -11.01
N ASN A 101 -8.45 3.59 -9.78
CA ASN A 101 -9.72 3.99 -9.16
C ASN A 101 -10.21 5.37 -9.62
N GLY A 102 -9.55 6.07 -10.52
CA GLY A 102 -9.89 7.36 -11.09
C GLY A 102 -10.66 8.34 -10.19
N ALA A 103 -10.27 9.59 -10.12
CA ALA A 103 -11.14 10.62 -9.57
C ALA A 103 -12.21 10.97 -10.62
N GLN A 104 -13.40 11.43 -10.19
CA GLN A 104 -14.44 11.97 -11.09
C GLN A 104 -14.03 13.31 -11.75
N SER A 105 -12.73 13.58 -11.83
CA SER A 105 -12.15 14.77 -12.47
C SER A 105 -11.51 14.38 -13.80
N LEU A 106 -11.42 15.33 -14.74
CA LEU A 106 -10.75 15.12 -16.03
C LEU A 106 -9.31 14.61 -15.85
N ARG A 107 -8.58 15.13 -14.84
CA ARG A 107 -7.22 14.64 -14.51
C ARG A 107 -7.22 13.20 -14.02
N GLY A 108 -8.24 12.80 -13.25
CA GLY A 108 -8.40 11.43 -12.77
C GLY A 108 -8.68 10.46 -13.90
N VAL A 109 -9.55 10.84 -14.85
CA VAL A 109 -9.86 10.05 -16.06
C VAL A 109 -8.61 9.91 -16.92
N ALA A 110 -7.89 11.02 -17.19
CA ALA A 110 -6.64 10.97 -17.96
C ALA A 110 -5.59 10.08 -17.27
N GLY A 111 -5.44 10.17 -15.96
CA GLY A 111 -4.55 9.29 -15.18
C GLY A 111 -4.91 7.81 -15.31
N GLN A 112 -6.20 7.49 -15.30
CA GLN A 112 -6.68 6.12 -15.52
C GLN A 112 -6.35 5.63 -16.94
N VAL A 113 -6.59 6.45 -17.97
CA VAL A 113 -6.22 6.11 -19.36
C VAL A 113 -4.71 5.86 -19.47
N PHE A 114 -3.90 6.74 -18.89
CA PHE A 114 -2.44 6.55 -18.88
C PHE A 114 -2.03 5.25 -18.18
N SER A 115 -2.71 4.88 -17.10
CA SER A 115 -2.47 3.61 -16.41
C SER A 115 -2.81 2.40 -17.29
N GLN A 116 -3.89 2.49 -18.06
CA GLN A 116 -4.27 1.43 -19.00
C GLN A 116 -3.25 1.30 -20.14
N VAL A 117 -2.76 2.42 -20.68
CA VAL A 117 -1.70 2.41 -21.69
C VAL A 117 -0.40 1.87 -21.11
N ALA A 118 -0.03 2.28 -19.89
CA ALA A 118 1.16 1.78 -19.22
C ALA A 118 1.12 0.25 -19.03
N ALA A 119 -0.06 -0.32 -18.75
CA ALA A 119 -0.24 -1.77 -18.61
C ALA A 119 0.16 -2.55 -19.87
N LEU A 120 0.07 -1.95 -21.06
CA LEU A 120 0.53 -2.56 -22.33
C LEU A 120 2.06 -2.62 -22.43
N CYS A 121 2.74 -1.66 -21.79
CA CYS A 121 4.21 -1.56 -21.81
C CYS A 121 4.89 -2.45 -20.76
N ALA A 122 4.13 -3.06 -19.84
CA ALA A 122 4.71 -3.86 -18.76
C ALA A 122 5.01 -5.29 -19.20
N ASP A 123 6.12 -5.85 -18.77
CA ASP A 123 6.41 -7.29 -18.89
C ASP A 123 5.62 -8.07 -17.85
N ARG A 124 5.53 -7.54 -16.63
CA ARG A 124 4.68 -8.11 -15.55
C ARG A 124 3.84 -7.02 -14.89
N ILE A 125 2.60 -7.37 -14.57
CA ILE A 125 1.65 -6.48 -13.88
C ILE A 125 1.36 -7.03 -12.50
N VAL A 126 1.45 -6.17 -11.50
CA VAL A 126 1.05 -6.43 -10.12
C VAL A 126 -0.11 -5.51 -9.75
N CYS A 127 -1.17 -6.04 -9.19
CA CYS A 127 -2.26 -5.28 -8.59
C CYS A 127 -2.32 -5.56 -7.09
N VAL A 128 -2.48 -4.52 -6.26
CA VAL A 128 -2.51 -4.72 -4.80
C VAL A 128 -3.80 -5.38 -4.31
N SER A 129 -4.84 -5.49 -5.16
CA SER A 129 -6.10 -6.17 -4.84
C SER A 129 -6.75 -6.76 -6.10
N ARG A 130 -7.67 -7.71 -5.87
CA ARG A 130 -8.52 -8.29 -6.93
C ARG A 130 -9.35 -7.21 -7.61
N GLN A 131 -9.94 -6.31 -6.83
CA GLN A 131 -10.75 -5.20 -7.35
C GLN A 131 -9.97 -4.35 -8.36
N LEU A 132 -8.69 -4.05 -8.09
CA LEU A 132 -7.86 -3.30 -9.04
C LEU A 132 -7.53 -4.10 -10.29
N ARG A 133 -7.28 -5.40 -10.16
CA ARG A 133 -7.05 -6.26 -11.32
C ARG A 133 -8.28 -6.28 -12.25
N GLU A 134 -9.46 -6.32 -11.71
CA GLU A 134 -10.72 -6.30 -12.47
C GLU A 134 -10.96 -4.97 -13.21
N ARG A 135 -10.33 -3.88 -12.76
CA ARG A 135 -10.38 -2.57 -13.43
C ARG A 135 -9.41 -2.42 -14.60
N LEU A 136 -8.50 -3.36 -14.82
CA LEU A 136 -7.67 -3.37 -16.02
C LEU A 136 -8.56 -3.66 -17.24
N TRP A 137 -8.37 -2.92 -18.33
CA TRP A 137 -9.11 -3.13 -19.58
C TRP A 137 -8.59 -4.37 -20.32
N TRP A 138 -7.28 -4.61 -20.22
CA TRP A 138 -6.56 -5.73 -20.84
C TRP A 138 -5.55 -6.34 -19.87
N ARG A 139 -5.02 -7.53 -20.20
CA ARG A 139 -4.01 -8.24 -19.41
C ARG A 139 -4.44 -8.62 -17.98
N ARG A 140 -5.74 -8.66 -17.70
CA ARG A 140 -6.27 -9.07 -16.37
C ARG A 140 -5.81 -10.45 -15.96
N GLY A 141 -5.79 -11.41 -16.91
CA GLY A 141 -5.45 -12.81 -16.64
C GLY A 141 -3.98 -13.01 -16.26
N SER A 142 -3.06 -12.15 -16.76
CA SER A 142 -1.64 -12.20 -16.46
C SER A 142 -1.22 -11.34 -15.26
N ALA A 143 -2.13 -10.51 -14.72
CA ALA A 143 -1.83 -9.65 -13.59
C ALA A 143 -1.85 -10.44 -12.27
N VAL A 144 -0.77 -10.34 -11.51
CA VAL A 144 -0.59 -10.98 -10.20
C VAL A 144 -1.20 -10.09 -9.11
N ILE A 145 -1.83 -10.67 -8.09
CA ILE A 145 -2.37 -9.94 -6.95
C ILE A 145 -1.38 -10.05 -5.80
N LEU A 146 -0.72 -8.95 -5.46
CA LEU A 146 0.20 -8.86 -4.33
C LEU A 146 -0.07 -7.55 -3.58
N PRO A 147 -0.58 -7.61 -2.34
CA PRO A 147 -0.76 -6.42 -1.49
C PRO A 147 0.58 -5.78 -1.13
N SER A 148 0.54 -4.62 -0.47
CA SER A 148 1.78 -3.90 -0.10
C SER A 148 2.65 -4.65 0.90
N GLY A 149 2.04 -5.51 1.69
CA GLY A 149 2.70 -6.25 2.77
C GLY A 149 2.80 -5.46 4.08
N VAL A 150 2.77 -6.19 5.18
CA VAL A 150 3.03 -5.68 6.53
C VAL A 150 4.25 -6.39 7.13
N ASP A 151 5.10 -5.64 7.83
CA ASP A 151 6.21 -6.22 8.59
C ASP A 151 5.65 -6.84 9.88
N PRO A 152 5.66 -8.19 10.03
CA PRO A 152 5.07 -8.86 11.17
C PRO A 152 5.93 -8.77 12.45
N GLU A 153 7.17 -8.32 12.36
CA GLU A 153 8.03 -8.06 13.52
C GLU A 153 7.76 -6.67 14.08
N LEU A 154 7.60 -5.68 13.18
CA LEU A 154 7.28 -4.31 13.54
C LEU A 154 5.85 -4.18 14.07
N PHE A 155 4.88 -4.83 13.40
CA PHE A 155 3.47 -4.86 13.79
C PHE A 155 3.15 -6.22 14.43
N CYS A 156 3.28 -6.29 15.73
CA CYS A 156 2.97 -7.48 16.53
C CYS A 156 2.06 -7.12 17.70
N PRO A 157 1.24 -8.07 18.18
CA PRO A 157 0.39 -7.82 19.34
C PRO A 157 1.22 -7.62 20.60
N GLU A 158 0.92 -6.54 21.31
CA GLU A 158 1.47 -6.24 22.62
C GLU A 158 0.33 -6.00 23.64
N PRO A 159 0.59 -6.12 24.95
CA PRO A 159 -0.38 -5.76 25.96
C PRO A 159 -0.79 -4.29 25.84
N ARG A 160 -2.09 -4.02 25.70
CA ARG A 160 -2.65 -2.68 25.51
C ARG A 160 -2.17 -1.67 26.57
N TRP A 161 -2.05 -2.12 27.82
CA TRP A 161 -1.61 -1.25 28.91
C TRP A 161 -0.19 -0.74 28.72
N GLN A 162 0.74 -1.55 28.18
CA GLN A 162 2.13 -1.14 27.92
C GLN A 162 2.16 -0.07 26.82
N ALA A 163 1.44 -0.28 25.71
CA ALA A 163 1.36 0.69 24.63
C ALA A 163 0.74 2.01 25.12
N ARG A 164 -0.32 1.95 25.92
CA ARG A 164 -0.93 3.15 26.54
C ARG A 164 0.02 3.88 27.47
N GLN A 165 0.79 3.17 28.28
CA GLN A 165 1.81 3.78 29.14
C GLN A 165 2.85 4.55 28.34
N ARG A 166 3.36 3.98 27.24
CA ARG A 166 4.31 4.68 26.35
C ARG A 166 3.72 5.92 25.67
N LEU A 167 2.42 5.92 25.42
CA LEU A 167 1.71 7.04 24.78
C LEU A 167 1.16 8.07 25.80
N GLY A 168 1.17 7.77 27.10
CA GLY A 168 0.55 8.59 28.15
C GLY A 168 -0.98 8.59 28.07
N TRP A 169 -1.59 7.53 27.55
CA TRP A 169 -3.06 7.41 27.45
C TRP A 169 -3.66 6.81 28.70
N SER A 170 -4.86 7.30 29.06
CA SER A 170 -5.64 6.71 30.17
C SER A 170 -6.09 5.29 29.84
N TYR A 171 -6.14 4.45 30.89
CA TYR A 171 -6.62 3.07 30.74
C TYR A 171 -8.13 2.98 30.56
N ASP A 172 -8.88 3.98 31.05
CA ASP A 172 -10.34 4.01 31.03
C ASP A 172 -10.93 4.60 29.75
N GLU A 173 -10.10 5.26 28.92
CA GLU A 173 -10.53 5.78 27.64
C GLU A 173 -10.81 4.66 26.62
N ARG A 174 -11.82 4.90 25.79
CA ARG A 174 -12.07 4.13 24.57
C ARG A 174 -11.52 4.91 23.38
N VAL A 175 -10.59 4.31 22.67
CA VAL A 175 -9.87 5.01 21.59
C VAL A 175 -10.15 4.34 20.26
N VAL A 176 -10.80 5.08 19.35
CA VAL A 176 -10.95 4.72 17.95
C VAL A 176 -9.78 5.33 17.16
N LEU A 177 -9.03 4.49 16.49
CA LEU A 177 -7.95 4.94 15.59
C LEU A 177 -8.53 5.19 14.20
N PHE A 178 -8.15 6.30 13.58
CA PHE A 178 -8.58 6.67 12.24
C PHE A 178 -7.41 7.16 11.40
N ASN A 179 -7.23 6.61 10.18
CA ASN A 179 -6.17 7.06 9.28
C ASN A 179 -6.71 8.05 8.25
N ALA A 180 -6.51 9.34 8.50
CA ALA A 180 -6.84 10.41 7.56
C ALA A 180 -5.80 10.57 6.43
N GLY A 181 -4.54 10.14 6.67
CA GLY A 181 -3.45 10.30 5.73
C GLY A 181 -3.29 11.75 5.27
N HIS A 182 -2.98 11.93 3.97
CA HIS A 182 -2.84 13.26 3.36
C HIS A 182 -4.13 13.75 2.65
N ASP A 183 -5.19 12.94 2.62
CA ASP A 183 -6.45 13.27 1.96
C ASP A 183 -7.64 12.88 2.84
N PRO A 184 -7.96 13.70 3.86
CA PRO A 184 -9.06 13.45 4.79
C PRO A 184 -10.44 13.36 4.11
N ALA A 185 -10.62 14.03 2.96
CA ALA A 185 -11.87 14.01 2.20
C ALA A 185 -12.11 12.63 1.56
N VAL A 186 -11.09 12.05 0.91
CA VAL A 186 -11.18 10.69 0.35
C VAL A 186 -11.33 9.65 1.45
N LYS A 187 -10.74 9.90 2.63
CA LYS A 187 -10.86 9.01 3.79
C LYS A 187 -12.20 9.17 4.52
N ARG A 188 -13.00 10.19 4.18
CA ARG A 188 -14.31 10.48 4.79
C ARG A 188 -14.19 10.68 6.31
N LEU A 189 -13.25 11.54 6.71
CA LEU A 189 -13.11 11.93 8.12
C LEU A 189 -14.39 12.60 8.66
N ASP A 190 -15.17 13.26 7.79
CA ASP A 190 -16.49 13.79 8.08
C ASP A 190 -17.45 12.69 8.61
N LEU A 191 -17.59 11.61 7.85
CA LEU A 191 -18.43 10.47 8.22
C LEU A 191 -17.95 9.78 9.50
N ALA A 192 -16.63 9.64 9.66
CA ALA A 192 -16.05 9.05 10.87
C ALA A 192 -16.35 9.91 12.12
N LYS A 193 -16.27 11.24 12.01
CA LYS A 193 -16.60 12.16 13.11
C LYS A 193 -18.10 12.14 13.46
N GLU A 194 -18.97 12.07 12.44
CA GLU A 194 -20.42 11.95 12.63
C GLU A 194 -20.76 10.63 13.37
N ALA A 195 -20.23 9.51 12.91
CA ALA A 195 -20.42 8.22 13.57
C ALA A 195 -19.87 8.21 15.02
N LEU A 196 -18.71 8.86 15.25
CA LEU A 196 -18.16 8.99 16.59
C LEU A 196 -19.09 9.79 17.51
N ALA A 197 -19.65 10.91 17.05
CA ALA A 197 -20.57 11.73 17.83
C ALA A 197 -21.83 10.96 18.23
N LEU A 198 -22.39 10.17 17.30
CA LEU A 198 -23.51 9.28 17.60
C LEU A 198 -23.13 8.21 18.64
N THR A 199 -21.92 7.65 18.53
CA THR A 199 -21.42 6.65 19.48
C THR A 199 -21.19 7.24 20.87
N GLN A 200 -20.73 8.50 20.96
CA GLN A 200 -20.56 9.20 22.24
C GLN A 200 -21.88 9.41 23.00
N GLY A 201 -23.01 9.48 22.29
CA GLY A 201 -24.33 9.43 22.89
C GLY A 201 -24.69 8.07 23.53
N LEU A 202 -23.98 7.01 23.18
CA LEU A 202 -24.21 5.64 23.68
C LEU A 202 -23.14 5.18 24.69
N LEU A 203 -21.94 5.75 24.64
CA LEU A 203 -20.77 5.35 25.44
C LEU A 203 -19.97 6.58 25.89
N THR A 204 -19.62 6.62 27.16
CA THR A 204 -18.76 7.67 27.74
C THR A 204 -17.26 7.35 27.56
N GLY A 205 -16.40 8.37 27.67
CA GLY A 205 -14.94 8.18 27.63
C GLY A 205 -14.41 7.76 26.25
N LEU A 206 -15.12 8.14 25.17
CA LEU A 206 -14.76 7.81 23.80
C LEU A 206 -14.08 8.98 23.10
N ARG A 207 -12.93 8.72 22.47
CA ARG A 207 -12.26 9.68 21.59
C ARG A 207 -11.74 9.02 20.32
N MET A 208 -11.42 9.83 19.34
CA MET A 208 -10.74 9.41 18.11
C MET A 208 -9.30 9.93 18.10
N GLU A 209 -8.38 9.03 17.81
CA GLU A 209 -7.00 9.37 17.49
C GLU A 209 -6.83 9.35 15.97
N VAL A 210 -6.40 10.48 15.38
CA VAL A 210 -6.32 10.64 13.93
C VAL A 210 -4.86 10.59 13.47
N LEU A 211 -4.55 9.63 12.59
CA LEU A 211 -3.28 9.56 11.89
C LEU A 211 -3.36 10.47 10.67
N ASP A 212 -2.79 11.66 10.76
CA ASP A 212 -2.83 12.71 9.71
C ASP A 212 -1.57 12.75 8.82
N GLY A 213 -0.66 11.80 8.98
CA GLY A 213 0.61 11.75 8.27
C GLY A 213 1.76 12.51 8.93
N ALA A 214 1.50 13.29 9.99
CA ALA A 214 2.54 13.93 10.81
C ALA A 214 3.13 12.97 11.85
N ILE A 215 2.41 11.90 12.19
CA ILE A 215 2.86 10.90 13.17
C ILE A 215 4.04 10.12 12.59
N PRO A 216 5.17 10.05 13.32
CA PRO A 216 6.30 9.24 12.91
C PRO A 216 5.90 7.78 12.70
N PRO A 217 6.29 7.15 11.57
CA PRO A 217 5.94 5.75 11.27
C PRO A 217 6.33 4.75 12.35
N ALA A 218 7.38 5.02 13.11
CA ALA A 218 7.83 4.18 14.23
C ALA A 218 6.85 4.17 15.42
N ARG A 219 5.96 5.17 15.54
CA ARG A 219 4.95 5.24 16.60
C ARG A 219 3.64 4.54 16.25
N VAL A 220 3.42 4.21 14.98
CA VAL A 220 2.17 3.59 14.53
C VAL A 220 1.90 2.23 15.20
N PRO A 221 2.89 1.34 15.43
CA PRO A 221 2.67 0.10 16.16
C PRO A 221 2.15 0.31 17.59
N ASP A 222 2.67 1.32 18.30
CA ASP A 222 2.17 1.66 19.65
C ASP A 222 0.71 2.10 19.60
N LEU A 223 0.34 2.94 18.62
CA LEU A 223 -1.03 3.40 18.42
C LEU A 223 -1.98 2.25 18.09
N MET A 224 -1.56 1.29 17.25
CA MET A 224 -2.33 0.08 16.94
C MET A 224 -2.55 -0.81 18.17
N ASN A 225 -1.54 -0.91 19.03
CA ASN A 225 -1.64 -1.71 20.24
C ASN A 225 -2.40 -1.00 21.37
N ALA A 226 -2.38 0.33 21.44
CA ALA A 226 -3.07 1.12 22.46
C ALA A 226 -4.56 1.34 22.18
N ALA A 227 -4.95 1.42 20.90
CA ALA A 227 -6.34 1.64 20.47
C ALA A 227 -7.24 0.44 20.73
N ASP A 228 -8.55 0.66 20.74
CA ASP A 228 -9.58 -0.36 20.92
C ASP A 228 -10.20 -0.83 19.60
N CYS A 229 -10.19 0.03 18.57
CA CYS A 229 -10.71 -0.26 17.24
C CYS A 229 -10.06 0.64 16.19
N LEU A 230 -9.83 0.11 14.97
CA LEU A 230 -9.57 0.91 13.78
C LEU A 230 -10.88 1.13 13.04
N LEU A 231 -11.16 2.38 12.64
CA LEU A 231 -12.27 2.74 11.77
C LEU A 231 -11.75 3.16 10.39
N LEU A 232 -12.34 2.58 9.32
CA LEU A 232 -12.07 2.94 7.92
C LEU A 232 -13.38 3.26 7.19
N THR A 233 -13.52 4.50 6.70
CA THR A 233 -14.72 5.01 6.01
C THR A 233 -14.46 5.47 4.59
N SER A 234 -13.28 5.21 4.04
CA SER A 234 -12.77 5.72 2.77
C SER A 234 -13.72 5.49 1.60
N ASP A 235 -13.81 6.48 0.69
CA ASP A 235 -14.53 6.33 -0.57
C ASP A 235 -13.81 5.41 -1.55
N ARG A 236 -12.46 5.42 -1.50
CA ARG A 236 -11.61 4.68 -2.44
C ARG A 236 -10.35 4.17 -1.76
N GLU A 237 -10.04 2.90 -1.99
CA GLU A 237 -8.79 2.26 -1.59
C GLU A 237 -8.32 1.30 -2.69
N GLY A 238 -7.05 0.93 -2.65
CA GLY A 238 -6.54 -0.21 -3.40
C GLY A 238 -6.48 -1.45 -2.51
N SER A 239 -5.58 -1.42 -1.55
CA SER A 239 -5.43 -2.37 -0.44
C SER A 239 -4.88 -1.55 0.74
N PRO A 240 -5.73 -1.13 1.68
CA PRO A 240 -5.34 -0.21 2.74
C PRO A 240 -4.36 -0.89 3.71
N THR A 241 -3.12 -0.41 3.72
CA THR A 241 -2.05 -0.96 4.58
C THR A 241 -2.38 -0.85 6.06
N VAL A 242 -3.13 0.19 6.45
CA VAL A 242 -3.56 0.40 7.83
C VAL A 242 -4.39 -0.77 8.37
N ILE A 243 -5.19 -1.44 7.52
CA ILE A 243 -5.92 -2.65 7.90
C ILE A 243 -4.96 -3.81 8.14
N GLN A 244 -3.97 -3.99 7.26
CA GLN A 244 -2.95 -5.04 7.41
C GLN A 244 -2.15 -4.83 8.72
N GLU A 245 -1.80 -3.58 9.03
CA GLU A 245 -1.13 -3.17 10.27
C GLU A 245 -2.00 -3.44 11.50
N ALA A 246 -3.30 -3.10 11.45
CA ALA A 246 -4.27 -3.36 12.53
C ALA A 246 -4.45 -4.86 12.78
N LEU A 247 -4.65 -5.65 11.72
CA LEU A 247 -4.77 -7.11 11.82
C LEU A 247 -3.51 -7.75 12.40
N ALA A 248 -2.34 -7.26 12.02
CA ALA A 248 -1.06 -7.73 12.55
C ALA A 248 -0.92 -7.50 14.06
N CYS A 249 -1.53 -6.42 14.60
CA CYS A 249 -1.57 -6.12 16.02
C CYS A 249 -2.82 -6.68 16.74
N ASN A 250 -3.64 -7.51 16.07
CA ASN A 250 -4.92 -7.99 16.59
C ASN A 250 -5.88 -6.85 16.98
N LEU A 251 -5.77 -5.67 16.38
CA LEU A 251 -6.71 -4.58 16.57
C LEU A 251 -8.00 -4.87 15.82
N PRO A 252 -9.18 -4.83 16.45
CA PRO A 252 -10.47 -4.89 15.75
C PRO A 252 -10.60 -3.82 14.69
N VAL A 253 -11.22 -4.15 13.56
CA VAL A 253 -11.43 -3.23 12.46
C VAL A 253 -12.91 -3.14 12.11
N ILE A 254 -13.43 -1.92 12.07
CA ILE A 254 -14.73 -1.61 11.47
C ILE A 254 -14.45 -0.85 10.16
N SER A 255 -14.97 -1.36 9.07
CA SER A 255 -14.71 -0.80 7.74
C SER A 255 -15.97 -0.78 6.88
N VAL A 256 -16.05 0.19 5.98
CA VAL A 256 -16.96 0.09 4.84
C VAL A 256 -16.38 -0.85 3.79
N ASP A 257 -17.22 -1.34 2.86
CA ASP A 257 -16.75 -2.13 1.71
C ASP A 257 -15.97 -1.22 0.75
N VAL A 258 -14.64 -1.36 0.76
CA VAL A 258 -13.72 -0.60 -0.09
C VAL A 258 -12.40 -1.34 -0.30
N GLY A 259 -11.88 -1.34 -1.53
CA GLY A 259 -10.64 -2.04 -1.85
C GLY A 259 -10.76 -3.56 -1.64
N ASP A 260 -9.89 -4.12 -0.80
CA ASP A 260 -9.89 -5.54 -0.42
C ASP A 260 -10.35 -5.78 1.03
N THR A 261 -11.05 -4.82 1.64
CA THR A 261 -11.45 -4.88 3.06
C THR A 261 -12.32 -6.09 3.38
N VAL A 262 -13.27 -6.44 2.49
CA VAL A 262 -14.14 -7.62 2.67
C VAL A 262 -13.31 -8.91 2.72
N GLU A 263 -12.33 -9.06 1.82
CA GLU A 263 -11.44 -10.22 1.80
C GLU A 263 -10.58 -10.29 3.07
N ARG A 264 -10.04 -9.14 3.50
CA ARG A 264 -9.17 -9.04 4.67
C ARG A 264 -9.89 -9.33 5.99
N LEU A 265 -11.12 -8.84 6.14
CA LEU A 265 -11.88 -8.97 7.38
C LEU A 265 -12.74 -10.25 7.46
N ARG A 266 -12.84 -11.02 6.37
CA ARG A 266 -13.63 -12.25 6.36
C ARG A 266 -13.17 -13.22 7.43
N GLY A 267 -14.05 -13.55 8.38
CA GLY A 267 -13.79 -14.48 9.48
C GLY A 267 -12.89 -13.94 10.59
N VAL A 268 -12.55 -12.64 10.57
CA VAL A 268 -11.79 -12.01 11.66
C VAL A 268 -12.75 -11.62 12.78
N ARG A 269 -12.53 -12.16 13.99
CA ARG A 269 -13.36 -11.89 15.14
C ARG A 269 -13.30 -10.43 15.57
N HIS A 270 -14.41 -9.90 16.08
CA HIS A 270 -14.57 -8.52 16.54
C HIS A 270 -14.33 -7.45 15.47
N SER A 271 -14.28 -7.84 14.19
CA SER A 271 -14.18 -6.94 13.07
C SER A 271 -15.43 -7.05 12.18
N ALA A 272 -15.78 -5.98 11.48
CA ALA A 272 -16.99 -5.94 10.67
C ALA A 272 -16.85 -5.07 9.41
N ILE A 273 -17.59 -5.46 8.37
CA ILE A 273 -17.91 -4.59 7.24
C ILE A 273 -19.32 -4.04 7.49
N VAL A 274 -19.45 -2.73 7.39
CA VAL A 274 -20.70 -2.00 7.66
C VAL A 274 -21.10 -1.12 6.47
N PRO A 275 -22.38 -0.79 6.31
CA PRO A 275 -22.81 0.22 5.35
C PRO A 275 -22.09 1.56 5.57
N ARG A 276 -21.94 2.35 4.51
CA ARG A 276 -21.37 3.71 4.57
C ARG A 276 -22.42 4.70 5.09
N ASP A 277 -22.81 4.51 6.32
CA ASP A 277 -23.83 5.27 7.04
C ASP A 277 -23.37 5.50 8.48
N ALA A 278 -23.50 6.73 8.97
CA ALA A 278 -23.01 7.12 10.30
C ALA A 278 -23.67 6.33 11.43
N SER A 279 -24.97 6.05 11.30
CA SER A 279 -25.74 5.32 12.31
C SER A 279 -25.33 3.84 12.36
N ALA A 280 -25.17 3.20 11.19
CA ALA A 280 -24.71 1.82 11.10
C ALA A 280 -23.29 1.67 11.67
N ILE A 281 -22.40 2.60 11.36
CA ILE A 281 -21.04 2.64 11.91
C ILE A 281 -21.09 2.83 13.43
N ALA A 282 -21.91 3.75 13.92
CA ALA A 282 -22.03 4.05 15.37
C ALA A 282 -22.53 2.85 16.17
N ILE A 283 -23.51 2.11 15.65
CA ILE A 283 -24.03 0.89 16.28
C ILE A 283 -22.92 -0.15 16.44
N GLU A 284 -22.14 -0.37 15.37
CA GLU A 284 -21.07 -1.34 15.39
C GLU A 284 -19.89 -0.90 16.27
N LEU A 285 -19.52 0.39 16.25
CA LEU A 285 -18.54 0.97 17.18
C LEU A 285 -18.98 0.76 18.63
N ALA A 286 -20.24 1.05 18.96
CA ALA A 286 -20.76 0.84 20.30
C ALA A 286 -20.70 -0.64 20.71
N ARG A 287 -21.00 -1.56 19.79
CA ARG A 287 -20.92 -3.01 20.04
C ARG A 287 -19.48 -3.44 20.38
N VAL A 288 -18.50 -3.02 19.57
CA VAL A 288 -17.08 -3.40 19.77
C VAL A 288 -16.50 -2.73 21.02
N LEU A 289 -16.87 -1.48 21.29
CA LEU A 289 -16.28 -0.67 22.37
C LEU A 289 -16.93 -0.85 23.74
N ARG A 290 -18.09 -1.54 23.86
CA ARG A 290 -18.68 -1.88 25.15
C ARG A 290 -17.79 -2.82 25.96
N THR A 291 -17.21 -3.81 25.28
CA THR A 291 -16.29 -4.77 25.89
C THR A 291 -15.10 -4.92 24.95
N PRO A 292 -14.11 -3.99 25.03
CA PRO A 292 -12.99 -3.98 24.11
C PRO A 292 -12.20 -5.29 24.21
N THR A 293 -12.25 -6.08 23.14
CA THR A 293 -11.58 -7.38 23.01
C THR A 293 -10.72 -7.38 21.76
N ARG A 294 -9.52 -7.92 21.84
CA ARG A 294 -8.65 -8.03 20.66
C ARG A 294 -9.22 -9.01 19.63
N SER A 295 -8.95 -8.71 18.35
CA SER A 295 -9.28 -9.60 17.24
C SER A 295 -8.30 -10.78 17.16
N ASP A 296 -8.53 -11.66 16.22
CA ASP A 296 -7.60 -12.73 15.82
C ASP A 296 -6.99 -12.50 14.44
N GLY A 297 -6.95 -11.24 14.01
CA GLY A 297 -6.46 -10.82 12.69
C GLY A 297 -5.03 -11.27 12.38
N ARG A 298 -4.19 -11.44 13.41
CA ARG A 298 -2.82 -11.96 13.29
C ARG A 298 -2.74 -13.29 12.57
N ASN A 299 -3.76 -14.14 12.68
CA ASN A 299 -3.81 -15.44 12.02
C ASN A 299 -3.78 -15.33 10.49
N LYS A 300 -4.15 -14.18 9.93
CA LYS A 300 -4.13 -13.90 8.48
C LYS A 300 -2.86 -13.25 7.98
N VAL A 301 -1.96 -12.82 8.85
CA VAL A 301 -0.75 -12.08 8.46
C VAL A 301 0.12 -12.87 7.47
N GLY A 302 0.14 -14.19 7.57
CA GLY A 302 0.83 -15.05 6.61
C GLY A 302 0.42 -14.81 5.15
N GLU A 303 -0.80 -14.35 4.89
CA GLU A 303 -1.30 -14.08 3.53
C GLU A 303 -0.73 -12.79 2.92
N PHE A 304 -0.32 -11.83 3.76
CA PHE A 304 0.13 -10.49 3.36
C PHE A 304 1.35 -10.00 4.15
N SER A 305 2.18 -10.90 4.68
CA SER A 305 3.43 -10.52 5.33
C SER A 305 4.45 -9.97 4.33
N ALA A 306 5.24 -8.99 4.74
CA ALA A 306 6.25 -8.38 3.88
C ALA A 306 7.28 -9.39 3.36
N PRO A 307 7.77 -10.38 4.16
CA PRO A 307 8.65 -11.44 3.63
C PRO A 307 8.01 -12.27 2.53
N ARG A 308 6.74 -12.69 2.69
CA ARG A 308 6.04 -13.43 1.63
C ARG A 308 5.92 -12.62 0.34
N ILE A 309 5.50 -11.36 0.45
CA ILE A 309 5.36 -10.48 -0.73
C ILE A 309 6.72 -10.24 -1.39
N ALA A 310 7.78 -10.06 -0.60
CA ALA A 310 9.14 -9.94 -1.12
C ALA A 310 9.59 -11.20 -1.85
N GLY A 311 9.32 -12.39 -1.32
CA GLY A 311 9.62 -13.66 -1.97
C GLY A 311 8.93 -13.81 -3.33
N GLU A 312 7.63 -13.47 -3.43
CA GLU A 312 6.89 -13.48 -4.71
C GLU A 312 7.44 -12.48 -5.73
N LEU A 313 7.77 -11.27 -5.29
CA LEU A 313 8.39 -10.27 -6.17
C LEU A 313 9.80 -10.71 -6.61
N CYS A 314 10.58 -11.27 -5.70
CA CYS A 314 11.91 -11.82 -6.00
C CYS A 314 11.83 -12.88 -7.09
N ARG A 315 10.83 -13.78 -7.04
CA ARG A 315 10.59 -14.78 -8.08
C ARG A 315 10.30 -14.12 -9.43
N ILE A 316 9.39 -13.12 -9.46
CA ILE A 316 9.07 -12.36 -10.68
C ILE A 316 10.33 -11.69 -11.27
N TYR A 317 11.16 -11.09 -10.45
CA TYR A 317 12.37 -10.42 -10.93
C TYR A 317 13.41 -11.40 -11.45
N ARG A 318 13.57 -12.58 -10.82
CA ARG A 318 14.49 -13.62 -11.30
C ARG A 318 14.06 -14.20 -12.63
N GLU A 319 12.76 -14.43 -12.82
CA GLU A 319 12.19 -14.88 -14.10
C GLU A 319 12.51 -13.88 -15.21
N LEU A 320 12.21 -12.59 -15.00
CA LEU A 320 12.47 -11.53 -16.00
C LEU A 320 13.97 -11.34 -16.30
N ALA A 321 14.82 -11.47 -15.29
CA ALA A 321 16.26 -11.37 -15.47
C ALA A 321 16.82 -12.54 -16.29
N ALA A 322 16.27 -13.76 -16.12
CA ALA A 322 16.66 -14.97 -16.88
C ALA A 322 16.17 -14.88 -18.33
N GLU A 323 14.90 -14.54 -18.58
CA GLU A 323 14.32 -14.35 -19.91
C GLU A 323 15.20 -13.41 -20.76
N ARG A 324 15.65 -12.30 -20.18
CA ARG A 324 16.51 -11.34 -20.85
C ARG A 324 17.90 -11.87 -21.17
N SER A 325 18.49 -12.70 -20.31
CA SER A 325 19.81 -13.26 -20.53
C SER A 325 19.80 -14.21 -21.73
N GLU A 326 18.73 -14.96 -21.91
CA GLU A 326 18.53 -15.86 -23.05
C GLU A 326 18.36 -15.07 -24.37
N ASP A 327 17.54 -14.00 -24.38
CA ASP A 327 17.36 -13.14 -25.56
C ASP A 327 18.67 -12.46 -25.99
N SER A 328 19.51 -12.05 -25.05
CA SER A 328 20.80 -11.44 -25.34
C SER A 328 21.80 -12.45 -25.91
N ALA A 329 21.75 -13.69 -25.48
CA ALA A 329 22.62 -14.76 -25.98
C ALA A 329 22.26 -15.15 -27.44
N TRP A 330 20.98 -15.16 -27.79
CA TRP A 330 20.52 -15.40 -29.17
C TRP A 330 20.95 -14.30 -30.14
N ASN A 331 20.90 -13.02 -29.73
CA ASN A 331 21.29 -11.87 -30.55
C ASN A 331 22.81 -11.71 -30.73
N THR A 332 23.62 -12.45 -29.99
CA THR A 332 25.10 -12.40 -30.06
C THR A 332 25.70 -13.65 -30.74
N SER A 333 24.89 -14.64 -31.14
CA SER A 333 25.38 -15.80 -31.90
C SER A 333 25.73 -15.38 -33.34
N PRO A 334 26.98 -15.44 -33.77
CA PRO A 334 27.33 -15.17 -35.15
C PRO A 334 26.91 -16.37 -36.00
N TYR A 335 26.07 -16.10 -37.02
CA TYR A 335 25.90 -17.00 -38.16
C TYR A 335 27.12 -16.92 -39.06
#